data_2df6f8e70c1d64cc306726e99f277f07
#
_entry.id   2df6f8e70c1d64cc306726e99f277f07
#
_cell.length_a   1.000
_cell.length_b   1.000
_cell.length_c   1.000
_cell.angle_alpha   90.00
_cell.angle_beta   90.00
_cell.angle_gamma   90.00
#
_symmetry.space_group_name_H-M   'P 1'
#
loop_
_entity.id
_entity.type
_entity.pdbx_description
1 polymer ?
#
loop_
_entity_poly.entity_id
_entity_poly.type
_entity_poly.pdbx_seq_one_letter_code
_entity_poly.pdbx_strand_id
1 'polypeptide(L)'
;VRLVGSEMCIRDRVHDADFYDIDGNHSTVSMMYSEEYSFLKEEHAVGFIKPYKEGFDFVALLPDENMDIRDYISQMNGETFLKTIAQANDTIVQTGMPKFKAETQKELAEVLDRMGMHDAFDEKLADFSQMGNCKNGDNLYISRVLHRTKIEVNELGTKAGAATVVEVETMGCLEAVENVVLDRPFVYAIIDRENGIPVFIGAADAL
;
A
#
# COMPACT_ATOMS: atom_id res chain seq x y z
N VAL A 1 -8.20 -6.00 -12.49
CA VAL A 1 -7.53 -4.96 -13.31
C VAL A 1 -6.03 -5.24 -13.30
N ARG A 2 -5.36 -5.16 -14.43
CA ARG A 2 -3.92 -5.40 -14.59
C ARG A 2 -3.26 -4.09 -15.01
N LEU A 3 -2.38 -3.54 -14.16
CA LEU A 3 -1.64 -2.31 -14.42
C LEU A 3 -0.28 -2.67 -15.09
N VAL A 4 0.02 -2.22 -16.32
CA VAL A 4 1.20 -2.60 -17.11
C VAL A 4 2.19 -1.44 -17.21
N GLY A 5 3.46 -1.67 -16.80
CA GLY A 5 4.60 -0.81 -17.10
C GLY A 5 5.29 -1.22 -18.40
N SER A 6 6.20 -0.40 -18.93
CA SER A 6 6.97 -0.76 -20.11
C SER A 6 7.92 -1.91 -19.79
N GLU A 7 7.70 -3.07 -20.39
CA GLU A 7 8.42 -4.32 -20.10
C GLU A 7 9.94 -4.26 -20.39
N MET A 8 10.39 -3.32 -21.20
CA MET A 8 11.75 -3.34 -21.73
C MET A 8 12.79 -2.65 -20.82
N CYS A 9 12.40 -1.68 -19.98
CA CYS A 9 13.34 -0.96 -19.09
C CYS A 9 13.50 -1.58 -17.70
N ILE A 10 12.59 -2.45 -17.27
CA ILE A 10 12.58 -2.98 -15.89
C ILE A 10 13.32 -4.32 -15.80
N ARG A 11 13.34 -5.12 -16.87
CA ARG A 11 13.94 -6.45 -16.85
C ARG A 11 15.43 -6.45 -16.53
N ASP A 12 16.17 -5.44 -17.00
CA ASP A 12 17.62 -5.31 -16.80
C ASP A 12 18.01 -4.75 -15.42
N ARG A 13 17.02 -4.37 -14.60
CA ARG A 13 17.20 -3.76 -13.28
C ARG A 13 16.64 -4.62 -12.13
N VAL A 14 16.44 -5.91 -12.37
CA VAL A 14 16.00 -6.83 -11.31
C VAL A 14 17.22 -7.67 -10.89
N HIS A 15 17.59 -7.56 -9.61
CA HIS A 15 18.70 -8.32 -9.02
C HIS A 15 18.26 -8.94 -7.71
N ASP A 16 18.89 -10.04 -7.34
CA ASP A 16 18.69 -10.63 -6.04
C ASP A 16 19.35 -9.74 -4.95
N ALA A 17 18.63 -9.50 -3.87
CA ALA A 17 19.08 -8.70 -2.73
C ALA A 17 18.52 -9.29 -1.43
N ASP A 18 19.15 -8.97 -0.32
CA ASP A 18 18.68 -9.38 0.98
C ASP A 18 17.50 -8.50 1.44
N PHE A 19 16.50 -9.14 2.03
CA PHE A 19 15.41 -8.51 2.77
C PHE A 19 15.46 -8.99 4.21
N TYR A 20 15.40 -8.09 5.17
CA TYR A 20 15.41 -8.40 6.60
C TYR A 20 13.97 -8.31 7.12
N ASP A 21 13.46 -9.41 7.68
CA ASP A 21 12.12 -9.44 8.24
C ASP A 21 12.06 -8.74 9.62
N ILE A 22 10.84 -8.67 10.18
CA ILE A 22 10.60 -8.03 11.48
C ILE A 22 11.34 -8.71 12.65
N ASP A 23 11.71 -9.98 12.52
CA ASP A 23 12.45 -10.75 13.52
C ASP A 23 13.99 -10.68 13.29
N GLY A 24 14.43 -9.96 12.24
CA GLY A 24 15.83 -9.80 11.87
C GLY A 24 16.40 -10.98 11.07
N ASN A 25 15.57 -11.92 10.63
CA ASN A 25 16.02 -12.94 9.69
C ASN A 25 16.11 -12.34 8.29
N HIS A 26 17.04 -12.84 7.48
CA HIS A 26 17.15 -12.39 6.10
C HIS A 26 16.67 -13.47 5.11
N SER A 27 16.06 -13.01 4.04
CA SER A 27 15.68 -13.80 2.87
C SER A 27 16.21 -13.14 1.60
N THR A 28 16.51 -13.91 0.58
CA THR A 28 16.89 -13.38 -0.72
C THR A 28 15.64 -13.11 -1.54
N VAL A 29 15.45 -11.86 -1.95
CA VAL A 29 14.31 -11.41 -2.77
C VAL A 29 14.77 -10.89 -4.12
N SER A 30 13.93 -10.99 -5.13
CA SER A 30 14.16 -10.30 -6.40
C SER A 30 13.79 -8.84 -6.28
N MET A 31 14.79 -7.97 -6.14
CA MET A 31 14.65 -6.53 -6.01
C MET A 31 14.56 -5.85 -7.37
N MET A 32 13.54 -5.03 -7.57
CA MET A 32 13.33 -4.21 -8.77
C MET A 32 13.84 -2.81 -8.51
N TYR A 33 14.82 -2.36 -9.28
CA TYR A 33 15.36 -1.02 -9.17
C TYR A 33 14.74 -0.11 -10.23
N SER A 34 14.36 1.09 -9.82
CA SER A 34 13.85 2.12 -10.73
C SER A 34 14.20 3.52 -10.23
N GLU A 35 13.98 4.50 -11.09
CA GLU A 35 14.07 5.91 -10.76
C GLU A 35 12.66 6.49 -10.70
N GLU A 36 12.34 7.15 -9.61
CA GLU A 36 11.08 7.83 -9.37
C GLU A 36 11.34 9.32 -9.11
N TYR A 37 10.29 10.14 -9.12
CA TYR A 37 10.43 11.60 -9.06
C TYR A 37 9.69 12.25 -7.91
N SER A 38 9.14 11.47 -7.01
CA SER A 38 8.39 11.96 -5.85
C SER A 38 8.88 11.29 -4.58
N PHE A 39 9.68 12.04 -3.81
CA PHE A 39 10.24 11.61 -2.55
C PHE A 39 9.33 11.98 -1.39
N LEU A 40 9.12 11.03 -0.49
CA LEU A 40 8.37 11.21 0.75
C LEU A 40 9.32 11.25 1.94
N LYS A 41 9.09 12.20 2.85
CA LYS A 41 9.87 12.32 4.08
C LYS A 41 8.96 12.62 5.26
N GLU A 42 9.06 11.80 6.27
CA GLU A 42 8.45 11.96 7.59
C GLU A 42 9.54 12.06 8.67
N GLU A 43 9.14 12.24 9.92
CA GLU A 43 10.06 12.28 11.06
C GLU A 43 10.81 10.96 11.24
N HIS A 44 10.13 9.83 10.98
CA HIS A 44 10.63 8.48 11.23
C HIS A 44 10.49 7.55 10.01
N ALA A 45 10.30 8.08 8.82
CA ALA A 45 10.24 7.28 7.59
C ALA A 45 10.64 8.10 6.37
N VAL A 46 11.16 7.40 5.39
CA VAL A 46 11.33 7.90 4.02
C VAL A 46 10.51 7.06 3.07
N GLY A 47 10.23 7.59 1.87
CA GLY A 47 9.45 6.84 0.92
C GLY A 47 9.45 7.43 -0.47
N PHE A 48 8.64 6.85 -1.33
CA PHE A 48 8.46 7.33 -2.69
C PHE A 48 7.04 7.08 -3.20
N ILE A 49 6.68 7.84 -4.23
CA ILE A 49 5.46 7.61 -5.00
C ILE A 49 5.87 7.10 -6.38
N LYS A 50 5.25 6.00 -6.78
CA LYS A 50 5.38 5.42 -8.12
C LYS A 50 4.04 5.51 -8.85
N PRO A 51 3.90 6.41 -9.85
CA PRO A 51 2.63 6.61 -10.53
C PRO A 51 2.28 5.43 -11.44
N TYR A 52 1.01 5.02 -11.41
CA TYR A 52 0.42 4.07 -12.35
C TYR A 52 -0.31 4.78 -13.51
N LYS A 53 -0.51 4.06 -14.63
CA LYS A 53 -1.17 4.59 -15.85
C LYS A 53 -2.59 5.09 -15.64
N GLU A 54 -3.35 4.46 -14.77
CA GLU A 54 -4.81 4.58 -14.71
C GLU A 54 -5.29 5.44 -13.54
N GLY A 55 -4.54 6.50 -13.18
CA GLY A 55 -4.98 7.43 -12.14
C GLY A 55 -4.73 6.93 -10.71
N PHE A 56 -3.91 5.90 -10.53
CA PHE A 56 -3.50 5.41 -9.23
C PHE A 56 -2.02 5.66 -8.99
N ASP A 57 -1.63 5.71 -7.72
CA ASP A 57 -0.25 5.79 -7.28
C ASP A 57 0.07 4.65 -6.31
N PHE A 58 1.21 3.99 -6.51
CA PHE A 58 1.81 3.16 -5.49
C PHE A 58 2.65 4.05 -4.58
N VAL A 59 2.41 3.94 -3.30
CA VAL A 59 3.15 4.67 -2.25
C VAL A 59 3.85 3.65 -1.38
N ALA A 60 5.13 3.87 -1.08
CA ALA A 60 5.87 3.11 -0.09
C ALA A 60 6.45 4.04 0.97
N LEU A 61 6.38 3.63 2.22
CA LEU A 61 7.00 4.28 3.36
C LEU A 61 7.86 3.27 4.11
N LEU A 62 9.14 3.57 4.21
CA LEU A 62 10.16 2.77 4.85
C LEU A 62 10.52 3.43 6.18
N PRO A 63 10.16 2.86 7.33
CA PRO A 63 10.54 3.35 8.64
C PRO A 63 12.05 3.35 8.84
N ASP A 64 12.55 4.19 9.76
CA ASP A 64 13.95 4.22 10.17
C ASP A 64 14.41 2.83 10.66
N GLU A 65 15.70 2.51 10.48
CA GLU A 65 16.28 1.19 10.82
C GLU A 65 16.04 0.77 12.27
N ASN A 66 15.92 1.72 13.19
CA ASN A 66 15.73 1.48 14.62
C ASN A 66 14.25 1.51 15.05
N MET A 67 13.33 1.63 14.11
CA MET A 67 11.89 1.72 14.39
C MET A 67 11.18 0.42 14.01
N ASP A 68 10.53 -0.21 14.99
CA ASP A 68 9.66 -1.36 14.70
C ASP A 68 8.46 -0.90 13.83
N ILE A 69 8.17 -1.63 12.78
CA ILE A 69 7.07 -1.31 11.87
C ILE A 69 5.71 -1.27 12.60
N ARG A 70 5.53 -2.08 13.65
CA ARG A 70 4.30 -2.08 14.45
C ARG A 70 4.15 -0.78 15.23
N ASP A 71 5.25 -0.26 15.77
CA ASP A 71 5.26 1.03 16.47
C ASP A 71 5.01 2.17 15.50
N TYR A 72 5.62 2.14 14.31
CA TYR A 72 5.35 3.09 13.25
C TYR A 72 3.87 3.09 12.84
N ILE A 73 3.29 1.92 12.56
CA ILE A 73 1.87 1.78 12.19
C ILE A 73 0.95 2.27 13.31
N SER A 74 1.30 2.01 14.57
CA SER A 74 0.47 2.44 15.73
C SER A 74 0.37 3.96 15.87
N GLN A 75 1.36 4.70 15.39
CA GLN A 75 1.42 6.16 15.39
C GLN A 75 0.82 6.78 14.12
N MET A 76 0.64 5.97 13.07
CA MET A 76 0.10 6.40 11.80
C MET A 76 -1.39 6.74 11.91
N ASN A 77 -1.79 7.82 11.30
CA ASN A 77 -3.21 8.16 11.13
C ASN A 77 -3.47 8.67 9.70
N GLY A 78 -4.74 8.64 9.29
CA GLY A 78 -5.12 8.97 7.91
C GLY A 78 -4.77 10.41 7.51
N GLU A 79 -4.89 11.37 8.43
CA GLU A 79 -4.59 12.78 8.14
C GLU A 79 -3.11 13.00 7.88
N THR A 80 -2.23 12.47 8.76
CA THR A 80 -0.78 12.60 8.59
C THR A 80 -0.31 11.85 7.34
N PHE A 81 -0.83 10.65 7.10
CA PHE A 81 -0.50 9.86 5.92
C PHE A 81 -0.83 10.60 4.61
N LEU A 82 -2.05 11.13 4.48
CA LEU A 82 -2.45 11.88 3.28
C LEU A 82 -1.68 13.20 3.15
N LYS A 83 -1.34 13.85 4.27
CA LYS A 83 -0.50 15.05 4.27
C LYS A 83 0.91 14.76 3.76
N THR A 84 1.52 13.66 4.17
CA THR A 84 2.84 13.23 3.69
C THR A 84 2.82 13.04 2.17
N ILE A 85 1.80 12.39 1.63
CA ILE A 85 1.64 12.21 0.19
C ILE A 85 1.48 13.55 -0.52
N ALA A 86 0.66 14.46 0.01
CA ALA A 86 0.43 15.78 -0.57
C ALA A 86 1.66 16.70 -0.51
N GLN A 87 2.62 16.41 0.37
CA GLN A 87 3.86 17.16 0.56
C GLN A 87 5.07 16.46 -0.06
N ALA A 88 4.87 15.55 -1.00
CA ALA A 88 5.95 14.89 -1.72
C ALA A 88 6.90 15.94 -2.35
N ASN A 89 8.20 15.68 -2.24
CA ASN A 89 9.22 16.52 -2.83
C ASN A 89 9.55 16.04 -4.24
N ASP A 90 9.54 16.95 -5.21
CA ASP A 90 9.96 16.67 -6.57
C ASP A 90 11.49 16.55 -6.61
N THR A 91 12.01 15.34 -6.53
CA THR A 91 13.43 15.03 -6.61
C THR A 91 13.63 13.64 -7.20
N ILE A 92 14.82 13.37 -7.71
CA ILE A 92 15.16 12.03 -8.22
C ILE A 92 15.33 11.09 -7.01
N VAL A 93 14.62 9.97 -7.04
CA VAL A 93 14.71 8.91 -6.05
C VAL A 93 15.14 7.63 -6.73
N GLN A 94 16.32 7.12 -6.39
CA GLN A 94 16.73 5.78 -6.77
C GLN A 94 16.03 4.79 -5.85
N THR A 95 15.17 3.95 -6.39
CA THR A 95 14.33 3.06 -5.61
C THR A 95 14.70 1.60 -5.81
N GLY A 96 14.61 0.81 -4.72
CA GLY A 96 14.62 -0.64 -4.74
C GLY A 96 13.34 -1.17 -4.13
N MET A 97 12.56 -1.93 -4.89
CA MET A 97 11.30 -2.51 -4.44
C MET A 97 11.30 -4.02 -4.66
N PRO A 98 11.12 -4.85 -3.62
CA PRO A 98 11.07 -6.30 -3.77
C PRO A 98 9.84 -6.73 -4.57
N LYS A 99 9.97 -7.81 -5.34
CA LYS A 99 8.79 -8.53 -5.82
C LYS A 99 8.18 -9.27 -4.65
N PHE A 100 6.90 -9.07 -4.43
CA PHE A 100 6.22 -9.75 -3.33
C PHE A 100 4.77 -10.10 -3.62
N LYS A 101 4.26 -11.02 -2.82
CA LYS A 101 2.84 -11.38 -2.75
C LYS A 101 2.43 -11.35 -1.30
N ALA A 102 1.33 -10.66 -1.02
CA ALA A 102 0.71 -10.68 0.29
C ALA A 102 -0.75 -11.09 0.16
N GLU A 103 -1.18 -11.96 1.05
CA GLU A 103 -2.57 -12.41 1.15
C GLU A 103 -2.99 -12.36 2.63
N THR A 104 -4.06 -11.63 2.91
CA THR A 104 -4.56 -11.47 4.27
C THR A 104 -6.04 -11.79 4.31
N GLN A 105 -6.47 -12.46 5.37
CA GLN A 105 -7.86 -12.71 5.69
C GLN A 105 -8.13 -12.24 7.11
N LYS A 106 -9.07 -11.31 7.28
CA LYS A 106 -9.46 -10.73 8.56
C LYS A 106 -10.96 -10.80 8.76
N GLU A 107 -11.36 -11.04 9.99
CA GLU A 107 -12.74 -10.83 10.46
C GLU A 107 -12.89 -9.37 10.88
N LEU A 108 -13.82 -8.64 10.29
CA LEU A 108 -13.95 -7.19 10.48
C LEU A 108 -15.19 -6.78 11.29
N ALA A 109 -16.08 -7.69 11.68
CA ALA A 109 -17.31 -7.33 12.38
C ALA A 109 -17.04 -6.49 13.62
N GLU A 110 -16.11 -6.91 14.49
CA GLU A 110 -15.73 -6.18 15.70
C GLU A 110 -15.05 -4.83 15.42
N VAL A 111 -14.28 -4.74 14.34
CA VAL A 111 -13.64 -3.49 13.92
C VAL A 111 -14.69 -2.48 13.46
N LEU A 112 -15.63 -2.91 12.62
CA LEU A 112 -16.71 -2.08 12.11
C LEU A 112 -17.67 -1.65 13.23
N ASP A 113 -17.95 -2.54 14.18
CA ASP A 113 -18.72 -2.21 15.37
C ASP A 113 -18.05 -1.06 16.16
N ARG A 114 -16.77 -1.18 16.47
CA ARG A 114 -15.99 -0.12 17.15
C ARG A 114 -15.91 1.19 16.34
N MET A 115 -16.04 1.15 15.04
CA MET A 115 -16.13 2.33 14.16
C MET A 115 -17.52 2.98 14.16
N GLY A 116 -18.48 2.45 14.92
CA GLY A 116 -19.82 3.01 15.08
C GLY A 116 -20.92 2.30 14.29
N MET A 117 -20.64 1.15 13.70
CA MET A 117 -21.60 0.36 12.89
C MET A 117 -22.35 -0.64 13.78
N HIS A 118 -22.82 -0.21 14.97
CA HIS A 118 -23.38 -1.10 15.98
C HIS A 118 -24.66 -1.81 15.55
N ASP A 119 -25.63 -1.04 15.04
CA ASP A 119 -26.97 -1.55 14.76
C ASP A 119 -26.99 -2.69 13.73
N ALA A 120 -26.09 -2.64 12.75
CA ALA A 120 -26.00 -3.65 11.69
C ALA A 120 -25.64 -5.06 12.20
N PHE A 121 -24.98 -5.13 13.36
CA PHE A 121 -24.53 -6.38 13.99
C PHE A 121 -25.46 -6.84 15.13
N ASP A 122 -26.43 -6.02 15.53
CA ASP A 122 -27.40 -6.36 16.59
C ASP A 122 -28.62 -7.05 15.99
N GLU A 123 -28.98 -8.22 16.52
CA GLU A 123 -30.12 -9.01 16.05
C GLU A 123 -31.48 -8.30 16.15
N LYS A 124 -31.56 -7.28 16.99
CA LYS A 124 -32.82 -6.55 17.27
C LYS A 124 -32.86 -5.17 16.62
N LEU A 125 -31.70 -4.55 16.43
CA LEU A 125 -31.59 -3.17 15.94
C LEU A 125 -31.32 -3.08 14.44
N ALA A 126 -30.75 -4.14 13.83
CA ALA A 126 -30.47 -4.16 12.40
C ALA A 126 -31.73 -3.98 11.56
N ASP A 127 -31.69 -3.13 10.55
CA ASP A 127 -32.75 -2.96 9.57
C ASP A 127 -32.26 -3.26 8.15
N PHE A 128 -32.46 -4.50 7.73
CA PHE A 128 -32.22 -4.99 6.38
C PHE A 128 -33.54 -5.32 5.65
N SER A 129 -34.68 -4.72 6.06
CA SER A 129 -36.00 -4.97 5.49
C SER A 129 -36.08 -4.71 3.98
N GLN A 130 -35.22 -3.82 3.45
CA GLN A 130 -35.10 -3.57 2.01
C GLN A 130 -34.46 -4.74 1.23
N MET A 131 -33.72 -5.64 1.91
CA MET A 131 -33.12 -6.83 1.30
C MET A 131 -34.07 -8.03 1.34
N GLY A 132 -34.99 -8.05 2.31
CA GLY A 132 -35.95 -9.13 2.50
C GLY A 132 -36.33 -9.35 3.95
N ASN A 133 -37.22 -10.32 4.19
CA ASN A 133 -37.67 -10.72 5.52
C ASN A 133 -37.56 -12.23 5.69
N CYS A 134 -37.23 -12.67 6.90
CA CYS A 134 -37.26 -14.07 7.23
C CYS A 134 -38.69 -14.61 7.32
N LYS A 135 -38.93 -15.84 6.85
CA LYS A 135 -40.28 -16.45 6.83
C LYS A 135 -40.86 -16.68 8.24
N ASN A 136 -40.00 -16.82 9.23
CA ASN A 136 -40.35 -17.03 10.66
C ASN A 136 -40.50 -15.74 11.44
N GLY A 137 -40.30 -14.57 10.82
CA GLY A 137 -40.40 -13.26 11.44
C GLY A 137 -39.12 -12.81 12.18
N ASP A 138 -38.03 -13.59 12.12
CA ASP A 138 -36.76 -13.18 12.67
C ASP A 138 -36.15 -12.03 11.86
N ASN A 139 -35.37 -11.18 12.52
CA ASN A 139 -34.70 -10.05 11.89
C ASN A 139 -33.42 -10.53 11.15
N LEU A 140 -33.07 -9.82 10.07
CA LEU A 140 -31.81 -10.00 9.36
C LEU A 140 -30.75 -9.09 9.99
N TYR A 141 -29.59 -9.63 10.31
CA TYR A 141 -28.45 -8.88 10.82
C TYR A 141 -27.13 -9.42 10.22
N ILE A 142 -26.04 -8.68 10.31
CA ILE A 142 -24.72 -9.11 9.87
C ILE A 142 -24.07 -9.93 10.98
N SER A 143 -24.01 -11.24 10.81
CA SER A 143 -23.37 -12.14 11.79
C SER A 143 -21.85 -12.21 11.62
N ARG A 144 -21.32 -11.88 10.43
CA ARG A 144 -19.91 -12.00 10.11
C ARG A 144 -19.51 -11.15 8.92
N VAL A 145 -18.33 -10.53 8.99
CA VAL A 145 -17.69 -9.82 7.87
C VAL A 145 -16.30 -10.39 7.63
N LEU A 146 -16.15 -11.19 6.58
CA LEU A 146 -14.88 -11.76 6.20
C LEU A 146 -14.24 -10.95 5.08
N HIS A 147 -13.14 -10.27 5.39
CA HIS A 147 -12.37 -9.49 4.42
C HIS A 147 -11.14 -10.28 3.97
N ARG A 148 -11.00 -10.45 2.66
CA ARG A 148 -9.82 -11.04 2.04
C ARG A 148 -9.17 -10.05 1.10
N THR A 149 -7.87 -9.88 1.25
CA THR A 149 -7.06 -9.06 0.36
C THR A 149 -5.92 -9.89 -0.23
N LYS A 150 -5.58 -9.59 -1.47
CA LYS A 150 -4.42 -10.17 -2.15
C LYS A 150 -3.78 -9.11 -3.02
N ILE A 151 -2.47 -8.96 -2.88
CA ILE A 151 -1.65 -8.12 -3.73
C ILE A 151 -0.48 -8.95 -4.28
N GLU A 152 -0.12 -8.69 -5.52
CA GLU A 152 1.07 -9.24 -6.16
C GLU A 152 1.78 -8.09 -6.88
N VAL A 153 3.02 -7.82 -6.48
CA VAL A 153 3.87 -6.75 -7.03
C VAL A 153 5.04 -7.39 -7.77
N ASN A 154 5.20 -7.07 -9.04
CA ASN A 154 6.26 -7.57 -9.89
C ASN A 154 6.58 -6.56 -11.01
N GLU A 155 7.55 -6.89 -11.91
CA GLU A 155 7.98 -6.03 -13.01
C GLU A 155 6.89 -5.73 -14.06
N LEU A 156 5.81 -6.49 -14.08
CA LEU A 156 4.66 -6.24 -14.95
C LEU A 156 3.64 -5.28 -14.30
N GLY A 157 3.99 -4.75 -13.14
CA GLY A 157 3.17 -3.90 -12.30
C GLY A 157 2.55 -4.64 -11.12
N THR A 158 1.61 -4.01 -10.46
CA THR A 158 0.83 -4.63 -9.39
C THR A 158 -0.42 -5.28 -10.00
N LYS A 159 -0.68 -6.53 -9.69
CA LYS A 159 -1.95 -7.18 -10.05
C LYS A 159 -3.08 -6.70 -9.13
N ALA A 160 -3.28 -5.43 -9.13
CA ALA A 160 -4.49 -4.73 -8.77
C ALA A 160 -4.75 -3.64 -9.81
N GLY A 161 -3.80 -3.39 -10.68
CA GLY A 161 -3.90 -2.46 -11.77
C GLY A 161 -2.58 -2.12 -12.48
N ALA A 162 -2.37 -1.27 -13.42
CA ALA A 162 -1.30 -1.07 -14.39
C ALA A 162 -0.50 0.24 -14.28
N ALA A 163 0.81 0.25 -14.51
CA ALA A 163 1.67 1.43 -14.46
C ALA A 163 1.87 2.15 -15.81
N THR A 164 2.04 3.48 -15.80
CA THR A 164 2.59 4.30 -16.89
C THR A 164 3.86 4.99 -16.45
N VAL A 165 4.91 4.87 -17.24
CA VAL A 165 6.02 5.82 -17.22
C VAL A 165 5.54 7.12 -17.88
N VAL A 166 5.45 8.20 -17.12
CA VAL A 166 5.46 9.54 -17.68
C VAL A 166 6.93 9.91 -17.77
N GLU A 167 7.51 9.85 -18.97
CA GLU A 167 8.79 10.51 -19.24
C GLU A 167 8.53 12.01 -19.19
N VAL A 168 8.77 12.63 -18.04
CA VAL A 168 8.88 14.07 -17.95
C VAL A 168 10.34 14.42 -18.28
N GLU A 169 10.61 14.77 -19.53
CA GLU A 169 11.83 15.45 -19.88
C GLU A 169 11.80 16.87 -19.32
N THR A 170 12.23 17.04 -18.07
CA THR A 170 12.56 18.36 -17.55
C THR A 170 14.03 18.63 -17.80
N MET A 171 14.32 19.58 -18.69
CA MET A 171 15.64 20.21 -18.81
C MET A 171 15.89 21.12 -17.60
N GLY A 172 15.97 20.54 -16.42
CA GLY A 172 16.34 21.17 -15.17
C GLY A 172 17.23 20.21 -14.39
N CYS A 173 18.38 20.69 -13.94
CA CYS A 173 19.32 19.93 -13.12
C CYS A 173 18.64 19.67 -11.77
N LEU A 174 18.10 18.48 -11.56
CA LEU A 174 17.70 18.02 -10.24
C LEU A 174 18.99 17.65 -9.50
N GLU A 175 19.42 18.50 -8.56
CA GLU A 175 20.73 18.39 -7.87
C GLU A 175 20.72 17.37 -6.71
N ALA A 176 19.58 16.92 -6.24
CA ALA A 176 19.45 15.95 -5.16
C ALA A 176 18.99 14.60 -5.68
N VAL A 177 19.75 13.55 -5.33
CA VAL A 177 19.35 12.16 -5.58
C VAL A 177 19.17 11.51 -4.23
N GLU A 178 17.93 11.14 -3.92
CA GLU A 178 17.59 10.36 -2.72
C GLU A 178 17.66 8.86 -3.04
N ASN A 179 17.82 8.02 -2.03
CA ASN A 179 17.87 6.58 -2.20
C ASN A 179 16.93 5.91 -1.21
N VAL A 180 15.99 5.10 -1.70
CA VAL A 180 15.02 4.37 -0.89
C VAL A 180 14.94 2.92 -1.38
N VAL A 181 15.59 2.02 -0.65
CA VAL A 181 15.57 0.58 -0.91
C VAL A 181 14.73 -0.10 0.15
N LEU A 182 13.65 -0.76 -0.28
CA LEU A 182 12.74 -1.48 0.61
C LEU A 182 13.34 -2.85 0.98
N ASP A 183 14.40 -2.84 1.74
CA ASP A 183 15.18 -4.01 2.18
C ASP A 183 14.77 -4.54 3.56
N ARG A 184 13.80 -3.91 4.19
CA ARG A 184 13.24 -4.23 5.52
C ARG A 184 11.76 -3.90 5.58
N PRO A 185 11.05 -4.19 6.70
CA PRO A 185 9.61 -3.97 6.81
C PRO A 185 9.17 -2.56 6.41
N PHE A 186 8.19 -2.47 5.53
CA PHE A 186 7.69 -1.22 4.98
C PHE A 186 6.16 -1.20 4.88
N VAL A 187 5.58 -0.01 4.91
CA VAL A 187 4.16 0.22 4.62
C VAL A 187 4.00 0.54 3.14
N TYR A 188 2.97 0.02 2.52
CA TYR A 188 2.62 0.35 1.15
C TYR A 188 1.13 0.66 1.02
N ALA A 189 0.80 1.50 0.04
CA ALA A 189 -0.58 1.81 -0.31
C ALA A 189 -0.75 1.96 -1.82
N ILE A 190 -1.98 1.77 -2.30
CA ILE A 190 -2.42 2.20 -3.62
C ILE A 190 -3.43 3.32 -3.40
N ILE A 191 -3.14 4.48 -3.96
CA ILE A 191 -3.94 5.71 -3.80
C ILE A 191 -4.66 6.00 -5.12
N ASP A 192 -5.95 6.27 -5.04
CA ASP A 192 -6.68 6.92 -6.12
C ASP A 192 -6.24 8.40 -6.17
N ARG A 193 -5.55 8.78 -7.24
CA ARG A 193 -4.95 10.11 -7.40
C ARG A 193 -6.01 11.20 -7.52
N GLU A 194 -7.14 10.91 -8.12
CA GLU A 194 -8.21 11.89 -8.33
C GLU A 194 -8.86 12.28 -7.00
N ASN A 195 -9.12 11.30 -6.15
CA ASN A 195 -9.84 11.48 -4.90
C ASN A 195 -8.91 11.57 -3.67
N GLY A 196 -7.64 11.22 -3.81
CA GLY A 196 -6.68 11.16 -2.70
C GLY A 196 -7.01 10.07 -1.68
N ILE A 197 -7.69 9.00 -2.08
CA ILE A 197 -8.18 7.95 -1.18
C ILE A 197 -7.34 6.69 -1.33
N PRO A 198 -6.82 6.11 -0.23
CA PRO A 198 -6.18 4.81 -0.28
C PRO A 198 -7.23 3.72 -0.56
N VAL A 199 -7.12 3.08 -1.73
CA VAL A 199 -7.96 1.93 -2.12
C VAL A 199 -7.37 0.60 -1.66
N PHE A 200 -6.09 0.60 -1.32
CA PHE A 200 -5.38 -0.53 -0.72
C PHE A 200 -4.28 0.00 0.22
N ILE A 201 -4.14 -0.62 1.38
CA ILE A 201 -3.04 -0.33 2.31
C ILE A 201 -2.61 -1.64 2.99
N GLY A 202 -1.32 -1.79 3.21
CA GLY A 202 -0.75 -2.95 3.86
C GLY A 202 0.66 -2.70 4.37
N ALA A 203 1.18 -3.67 5.10
CA ALA A 203 2.57 -3.73 5.50
C ALA A 203 3.19 -5.04 5.00
N ALA A 204 4.44 -4.97 4.55
CA ALA A 204 5.27 -6.11 4.25
C ALA A 204 6.27 -6.25 5.40
N ASP A 205 6.05 -7.22 6.27
CA ASP A 205 6.84 -7.49 7.48
C ASP A 205 7.79 -8.68 7.30
N ALA A 206 7.51 -9.55 6.34
CA ALA A 206 8.33 -10.67 5.89
C ALA A 206 8.08 -10.96 4.39
N LEU A 207 9.13 -11.38 3.65
CA LEU A 207 9.07 -11.70 2.22
C LEU A 207 9.85 -12.98 1.87
#